data_c945a27b5287cfad2997c5721090fd2f
#
_entry.id   c945a27b5287cfad2997c5721090fd2f
#
_cell.length_a   1.000
_cell.length_b   1.000
_cell.length_c   1.000
_cell.angle_alpha   90.00
_cell.angle_beta   90.00
_cell.angle_gamma   90.00
#
_symmetry.space_group_name_H-M   'P 1'
#
loop_
_entity.id
_entity.type
_entity.pdbx_description
1 polymer ?
#
loop_
_entity_poly.entity_id
_entity_poly.type
_entity_poly.pdbx_seq_one_letter_code
_entity_poly.pdbx_strand_id
1 'polypeptide(L)'
;MTKAKKIAIGIDIGGSGIKGAPVSMKSGKFKAERLRIPTPENASPEEIAQIVKTIVESFDLPDAPVGVTFPAPIVNGIVPVIANLSQDWVGVHIEELFTQTLGRPVSVLNDADAAGFAEVHFGSAKGENGTALTLTLGTGIGSALVREGVLVPNTEFGHIYFPELPEGYADAEKWAAASTRDKENLDFPEWAERLQVVFSQLELYLAPDVFIVGGGVSKHHEEFLPLIKTRARILPAVLFNKAGIVGAALAAYQQAKK
;
A
#
# COMPACT_ATOMS: atom_id res chain seq x y z
N MET A 1 2.59 27.14 23.50
CA MET A 1 2.42 26.27 22.33
C MET A 1 2.41 24.81 22.80
N THR A 2 1.26 24.19 22.87
CA THR A 2 1.08 22.78 23.22
C THR A 2 1.87 21.93 22.20
N LYS A 3 2.76 21.05 22.66
CA LYS A 3 3.45 20.08 21.79
C LYS A 3 2.36 19.28 21.06
N ALA A 4 2.11 19.59 19.80
CA ALA A 4 1.19 18.82 18.97
C ALA A 4 1.55 17.33 19.14
N LYS A 5 0.60 16.55 19.63
CA LYS A 5 0.79 15.10 19.77
C LYS A 5 1.17 14.57 18.38
N LYS A 6 2.35 13.97 18.26
CA LYS A 6 2.82 13.35 17.00
C LYS A 6 2.03 12.05 16.73
N ILE A 7 0.72 12.20 16.58
CA ILE A 7 -0.25 11.11 16.31
C ILE A 7 -1.06 11.53 15.09
N ALA A 8 -1.30 10.57 14.21
CA ALA A 8 -2.26 10.67 13.10
C ALA A 8 -3.11 9.40 13.06
N ILE A 9 -4.31 9.47 12.51
CA ILE A 9 -5.18 8.31 12.32
C ILE A 9 -4.96 7.80 10.90
N GLY A 10 -4.68 6.50 10.78
CA GLY A 10 -4.65 5.80 9.50
C GLY A 10 -5.83 4.87 9.36
N ILE A 11 -6.41 4.84 8.17
CA ILE A 11 -7.50 3.95 7.77
C ILE A 11 -7.02 3.13 6.58
N ASP A 12 -7.34 1.85 6.57
CA ASP A 12 -7.05 0.92 5.48
C ASP A 12 -8.37 0.33 4.98
N ILE A 13 -8.77 0.74 3.77
CA ILE A 13 -9.98 0.24 3.10
C ILE A 13 -9.60 -0.97 2.25
N GLY A 14 -10.11 -2.14 2.64
CA GLY A 14 -9.95 -3.37 1.89
C GLY A 14 -11.28 -4.01 1.54
N GLY A 15 -11.30 -4.89 0.55
CA GLY A 15 -12.52 -5.57 0.09
C GLY A 15 -13.24 -6.41 1.15
N SER A 16 -12.54 -6.88 2.19
CA SER A 16 -13.14 -7.69 3.27
C SER A 16 -13.35 -6.93 4.59
N GLY A 17 -12.84 -5.71 4.71
CA GLY A 17 -12.96 -4.92 5.93
C GLY A 17 -12.13 -3.65 5.92
N ILE A 18 -12.72 -2.63 6.55
CA ILE A 18 -12.12 -1.32 6.77
C ILE A 18 -11.52 -1.32 8.17
N LYS A 19 -10.27 -0.92 8.27
CA LYS A 19 -9.52 -0.99 9.53
C LYS A 19 -8.88 0.36 9.81
N GLY A 20 -8.82 0.74 11.08
CA GLY A 20 -8.19 1.99 11.46
C GLY A 20 -7.51 1.93 12.81
N ALA A 21 -6.49 2.77 13.00
CA ALA A 21 -5.84 2.97 14.28
C ALA A 21 -5.15 4.34 14.35
N PRO A 22 -5.03 4.93 15.55
CA PRO A 22 -4.13 6.06 15.77
C PRO A 22 -2.68 5.54 15.82
N VAL A 23 -1.80 6.24 15.09
CA VAL A 23 -0.40 5.86 14.89
C VAL A 23 0.53 6.93 15.47
N SER A 24 1.56 6.50 16.18
CA SER A 24 2.64 7.38 16.64
C SER A 24 3.59 7.72 15.49
N MET A 25 3.70 8.97 15.10
CA MET A 25 4.62 9.46 14.10
C MET A 25 6.10 9.48 14.56
N LYS A 26 6.36 9.09 15.79
CA LYS A 26 7.72 8.86 16.30
C LYS A 26 8.22 7.45 16.03
N SER A 27 7.32 6.46 16.00
CA SER A 27 7.71 5.04 16.02
C SER A 27 6.95 4.14 15.05
N GLY A 28 5.92 4.64 14.33
CA GLY A 28 5.04 3.83 13.49
C GLY A 28 4.13 2.85 14.26
N LYS A 29 4.15 2.89 15.61
CA LYS A 29 3.34 1.97 16.43
C LYS A 29 1.93 2.50 16.67
N PHE A 30 0.97 1.61 16.72
CA PHE A 30 -0.40 1.92 17.11
C PHE A 30 -0.45 2.43 18.55
N LYS A 31 -1.32 3.41 18.81
CA LYS A 31 -1.53 4.04 20.12
C LYS A 31 -2.81 3.56 20.81
N ALA A 32 -3.66 2.85 20.08
CA ALA A 32 -4.83 2.14 20.57
C ALA A 32 -5.00 0.85 19.75
N GLU A 33 -5.88 0.00 20.19
CA GLU A 33 -6.27 -1.19 19.45
C GLU A 33 -6.87 -0.82 18.10
N ARG A 34 -6.56 -1.62 17.07
CA ARG A 34 -7.09 -1.44 15.73
C ARG A 34 -8.56 -1.82 15.68
N LEU A 35 -9.41 -0.88 15.31
CA LEU A 35 -10.81 -1.16 15.02
C LEU A 35 -10.95 -1.72 13.59
N ARG A 36 -11.82 -2.70 13.41
CA ARG A 36 -12.19 -3.29 12.11
C ARG A 36 -13.69 -3.37 11.99
N ILE A 37 -14.22 -2.85 10.88
CA ILE A 37 -15.62 -3.01 10.46
C ILE A 37 -15.60 -3.79 9.13
N PRO A 38 -16.42 -4.84 8.94
CA PRO A 38 -16.53 -5.51 7.65
C PRO A 38 -16.92 -4.53 6.53
N THR A 39 -16.32 -4.68 5.35
CA THR A 39 -16.77 -3.94 4.16
C THR A 39 -18.11 -4.56 3.71
N PRO A 40 -19.20 -3.79 3.62
CA PRO A 40 -20.45 -4.31 3.10
C PRO A 40 -20.30 -4.69 1.62
N GLU A 41 -21.00 -5.71 1.21
CA GLU A 41 -21.02 -6.12 -0.20
C GLU A 41 -21.70 -5.03 -1.04
N ASN A 42 -21.06 -4.65 -2.14
CA ASN A 42 -21.54 -3.59 -3.05
C ASN A 42 -21.80 -2.22 -2.37
N ALA A 43 -21.11 -1.92 -1.26
CA ALA A 43 -21.27 -0.65 -0.58
C ALA A 43 -20.94 0.54 -1.49
N SER A 44 -21.80 1.56 -1.42
CA SER A 44 -21.58 2.83 -2.13
C SER A 44 -20.40 3.60 -1.55
N PRO A 45 -19.83 4.56 -2.30
CA PRO A 45 -18.81 5.46 -1.77
C PRO A 45 -19.22 6.16 -0.47
N GLU A 46 -20.47 6.60 -0.37
CA GLU A 46 -21.03 7.27 0.81
C GLU A 46 -21.10 6.34 2.03
N GLU A 47 -21.54 5.09 1.83
CA GLU A 47 -21.60 4.09 2.91
C GLU A 47 -20.20 3.80 3.47
N ILE A 48 -19.22 3.63 2.59
CA ILE A 48 -17.81 3.45 2.99
C ILE A 48 -17.32 4.70 3.74
N ALA A 49 -17.63 5.90 3.28
CA ALA A 49 -17.24 7.14 3.94
C ALA A 49 -17.85 7.25 5.35
N GLN A 50 -19.09 6.80 5.56
CA GLN A 50 -19.70 6.76 6.89
C GLN A 50 -19.02 5.74 7.82
N ILE A 51 -18.61 4.58 7.29
CA ILE A 51 -17.84 3.60 8.05
C ILE A 51 -16.48 4.19 8.47
N VAL A 52 -15.78 4.85 7.55
CA VAL A 52 -14.51 5.55 7.85
C VAL A 52 -14.72 6.58 8.95
N LYS A 53 -15.79 7.40 8.87
CA LYS A 53 -16.16 8.37 9.91
C LYS A 53 -16.37 7.71 11.27
N THR A 54 -17.15 6.62 11.30
CA THR A 54 -17.38 5.86 12.54
C THR A 54 -16.07 5.39 13.19
N ILE A 55 -15.16 4.84 12.39
CA ILE A 55 -13.85 4.38 12.90
C ILE A 55 -13.03 5.56 13.43
N VAL A 56 -12.97 6.67 12.70
CA VAL A 56 -12.20 7.85 13.08
C VAL A 56 -12.71 8.48 14.37
N GLU A 57 -14.02 8.63 14.49
CA GLU A 57 -14.68 9.22 15.68
C GLU A 57 -14.49 8.36 16.94
N SER A 58 -14.42 7.03 16.78
CA SER A 58 -14.24 6.10 17.91
C SER A 58 -12.92 6.32 18.69
N PHE A 59 -11.93 7.02 18.10
CA PHE A 59 -10.66 7.27 18.76
C PHE A 59 -10.61 8.57 19.56
N ASP A 60 -11.62 9.41 19.49
CA ASP A 60 -11.72 10.70 20.21
C ASP A 60 -10.44 11.57 20.05
N LEU A 61 -10.00 11.74 18.82
CA LEU A 61 -8.82 12.54 18.45
C LEU A 61 -9.19 13.59 17.39
N PRO A 62 -9.93 14.64 17.77
CA PRO A 62 -10.51 15.60 16.81
C PRO A 62 -9.44 16.36 15.99
N ASP A 63 -8.27 16.61 16.57
CA ASP A 63 -7.18 17.38 15.93
C ASP A 63 -6.16 16.49 15.19
N ALA A 64 -6.29 15.16 15.24
CA ALA A 64 -5.32 14.28 14.61
C ALA A 64 -5.52 14.25 13.09
N PRO A 65 -4.47 14.46 12.27
CA PRO A 65 -4.57 14.26 10.82
C PRO A 65 -5.10 12.86 10.47
N VAL A 66 -5.92 12.77 9.42
CA VAL A 66 -6.52 11.51 8.95
C VAL A 66 -6.02 11.17 7.56
N GLY A 67 -5.49 9.97 7.41
CA GLY A 67 -5.13 9.39 6.12
C GLY A 67 -5.90 8.10 5.86
N VAL A 68 -6.22 7.86 4.60
CA VAL A 68 -6.99 6.70 4.14
C VAL A 68 -6.23 6.02 3.03
N THR A 69 -6.09 4.69 3.06
CA THR A 69 -5.68 3.94 1.88
C THR A 69 -6.89 3.45 1.11
N PHE A 70 -6.72 3.40 -0.21
CA PHE A 70 -7.74 2.93 -1.12
C PHE A 70 -7.14 1.95 -2.13
N PRO A 71 -7.82 0.83 -2.48
CA PRO A 71 -7.27 -0.21 -3.34
C PRO A 71 -7.39 0.14 -4.84
N ALA A 72 -6.97 1.35 -5.20
CA ALA A 72 -6.87 1.86 -6.57
C ALA A 72 -5.93 3.06 -6.64
N PRO A 73 -5.38 3.40 -7.82
CA PRO A 73 -4.67 4.66 -8.02
C PRO A 73 -5.59 5.87 -7.78
N ILE A 74 -5.01 6.94 -7.25
CA ILE A 74 -5.71 8.21 -7.00
C ILE A 74 -5.03 9.31 -7.81
N VAL A 75 -5.67 9.76 -8.88
CA VAL A 75 -5.11 10.77 -9.78
C VAL A 75 -5.87 12.08 -9.62
N ASN A 76 -5.19 13.13 -9.15
CA ASN A 76 -5.82 14.43 -8.85
C ASN A 76 -7.04 14.32 -7.92
N GLY A 77 -6.97 13.44 -6.91
CA GLY A 77 -8.07 13.19 -5.97
C GLY A 77 -9.20 12.32 -6.52
N ILE A 78 -9.12 11.84 -7.76
CA ILE A 78 -10.17 11.07 -8.43
C ILE A 78 -9.73 9.60 -8.56
N VAL A 79 -10.67 8.68 -8.44
CA VAL A 79 -10.50 7.25 -8.73
C VAL A 79 -10.72 7.01 -10.23
N PRO A 80 -9.67 6.77 -11.04
CA PRO A 80 -9.83 6.58 -12.47
C PRO A 80 -10.31 5.18 -12.86
N VAL A 81 -9.98 4.19 -12.04
CA VAL A 81 -10.28 2.77 -12.27
C VAL A 81 -10.35 2.03 -10.94
N ILE A 82 -11.15 0.99 -10.88
CA ILE A 82 -11.28 0.12 -9.70
C ILE A 82 -11.46 -1.34 -10.13
N ALA A 83 -10.79 -2.26 -9.42
CA ALA A 83 -10.88 -3.70 -9.69
C ALA A 83 -11.69 -4.45 -8.61
N ASN A 84 -11.54 -4.08 -7.34
CA ASN A 84 -11.93 -4.90 -6.20
C ASN A 84 -13.07 -4.31 -5.34
N LEU A 85 -13.69 -3.21 -5.79
CA LEU A 85 -14.86 -2.58 -5.16
C LEU A 85 -15.90 -2.24 -6.24
N SER A 86 -17.05 -1.64 -5.83
CA SER A 86 -18.09 -1.21 -6.77
C SER A 86 -17.55 -0.27 -7.84
N GLN A 87 -18.04 -0.40 -9.06
CA GLN A 87 -17.75 0.52 -10.16
C GLN A 87 -18.24 1.95 -9.91
N ASP A 88 -19.11 2.16 -8.93
CA ASP A 88 -19.58 3.48 -8.50
C ASP A 88 -18.47 4.40 -8.00
N TRP A 89 -17.30 3.84 -7.68
CA TRP A 89 -16.11 4.60 -7.32
C TRP A 89 -15.43 5.31 -8.51
N VAL A 90 -15.65 4.82 -9.73
CA VAL A 90 -14.99 5.43 -10.91
C VAL A 90 -15.50 6.85 -11.13
N GLY A 91 -14.58 7.81 -11.17
CA GLY A 91 -14.88 9.24 -11.29
C GLY A 91 -15.18 9.95 -9.96
N VAL A 92 -15.24 9.23 -8.83
CA VAL A 92 -15.44 9.85 -7.52
C VAL A 92 -14.21 10.67 -7.12
N HIS A 93 -14.44 11.90 -6.65
CA HIS A 93 -13.42 12.74 -6.02
C HIS A 93 -13.27 12.32 -4.55
N ILE A 94 -12.44 11.29 -4.33
CA ILE A 94 -12.40 10.53 -3.08
C ILE A 94 -11.90 11.35 -1.88
N GLU A 95 -10.92 12.23 -2.08
CA GLU A 95 -10.43 13.12 -1.01
C GLU A 95 -11.51 14.12 -0.57
N GLU A 96 -12.29 14.64 -1.54
CA GLU A 96 -13.39 15.56 -1.27
C GLU A 96 -14.52 14.84 -0.52
N LEU A 97 -14.91 13.65 -0.96
CA LEU A 97 -15.94 12.82 -0.30
C LEU A 97 -15.59 12.59 1.18
N PHE A 98 -14.37 12.13 1.47
CA PHE A 98 -13.98 11.89 2.87
C PHE A 98 -13.84 13.19 3.66
N THR A 99 -13.32 14.27 3.05
CA THR A 99 -13.19 15.58 3.71
C THR A 99 -14.56 16.14 4.10
N GLN A 100 -15.54 16.08 3.20
CA GLN A 100 -16.91 16.51 3.49
C GLN A 100 -17.57 15.64 4.57
N THR A 101 -17.42 14.32 4.46
CA THR A 101 -18.03 13.37 5.41
C THR A 101 -17.46 13.51 6.82
N LEU A 102 -16.13 13.72 6.95
CA LEU A 102 -15.46 13.85 8.24
C LEU A 102 -15.44 15.29 8.78
N GLY A 103 -15.75 16.28 7.94
CA GLY A 103 -15.70 17.70 8.31
C GLY A 103 -14.28 18.23 8.54
N ARG A 104 -13.25 17.56 8.02
CA ARG A 104 -11.82 17.92 8.13
C ARG A 104 -11.00 17.36 6.98
N PRO A 105 -9.83 17.92 6.66
CA PRO A 105 -8.97 17.44 5.58
C PRO A 105 -8.58 15.97 5.75
N VAL A 106 -8.65 15.21 4.66
CA VAL A 106 -8.27 13.80 4.59
C VAL A 106 -7.29 13.61 3.44
N SER A 107 -6.18 12.93 3.71
CA SER A 107 -5.24 12.49 2.65
C SER A 107 -5.60 11.10 2.20
N VAL A 108 -5.65 10.86 0.91
CA VAL A 108 -5.90 9.52 0.35
C VAL A 108 -4.72 9.09 -0.51
N LEU A 109 -4.35 7.81 -0.44
CA LEU A 109 -3.31 7.23 -1.27
C LEU A 109 -3.62 5.77 -1.58
N ASN A 110 -2.98 5.23 -2.62
CA ASN A 110 -3.07 3.82 -2.95
C ASN A 110 -2.53 2.94 -1.80
N ASP A 111 -3.05 1.72 -1.66
CA ASP A 111 -2.70 0.80 -0.58
C ASP A 111 -1.24 0.29 -0.67
N ALA A 112 -0.74 0.02 -1.88
CA ALA A 112 0.65 -0.37 -2.10
C ALA A 112 1.59 0.81 -1.83
N ASP A 113 1.24 2.03 -2.27
CA ASP A 113 1.96 3.26 -1.95
C ASP A 113 2.09 3.45 -0.44
N ALA A 114 1.00 3.30 0.29
CA ALA A 114 1.01 3.41 1.75
C ALA A 114 1.91 2.36 2.39
N ALA A 115 1.85 1.12 1.92
CA ALA A 115 2.67 0.03 2.46
C ALA A 115 4.16 0.31 2.26
N GLY A 116 4.58 0.67 1.05
CA GLY A 116 5.98 0.99 0.77
C GLY A 116 6.46 2.24 1.51
N PHE A 117 5.63 3.27 1.57
CA PHE A 117 5.94 4.49 2.31
C PHE A 117 6.15 4.23 3.81
N ALA A 118 5.33 3.36 4.40
CA ALA A 118 5.48 2.92 5.79
C ALA A 118 6.77 2.13 6.02
N GLU A 119 7.12 1.20 5.13
CA GLU A 119 8.31 0.36 5.26
C GLU A 119 9.61 1.18 5.19
N VAL A 120 9.66 2.21 4.36
CA VAL A 120 10.82 3.12 4.27
C VAL A 120 10.96 3.98 5.53
N HIS A 121 9.87 4.38 6.17
CA HIS A 121 9.96 5.28 7.33
C HIS A 121 10.03 4.55 8.68
N PHE A 122 9.39 3.39 8.79
CA PHE A 122 9.21 2.69 10.06
C PHE A 122 9.52 1.19 10.01
N GLY A 123 9.71 0.63 8.80
CA GLY A 123 9.88 -0.80 8.57
C GLY A 123 11.28 -1.22 8.18
N SER A 124 11.37 -2.20 7.28
CA SER A 124 12.61 -2.89 6.90
C SER A 124 13.64 -2.00 6.22
N ALA A 125 13.20 -0.95 5.49
CA ALA A 125 14.10 0.00 4.82
C ALA A 125 14.25 1.32 5.59
N LYS A 126 13.97 1.33 6.87
CA LYS A 126 14.16 2.52 7.70
C LYS A 126 15.62 2.98 7.73
N GLY A 127 15.84 4.22 7.31
CA GLY A 127 17.18 4.82 7.26
C GLY A 127 17.88 4.66 5.91
N GLU A 128 17.26 4.03 4.94
CA GLU A 128 17.73 4.01 3.56
C GLU A 128 17.56 5.40 2.93
N ASN A 129 18.63 5.90 2.33
CA ASN A 129 18.70 7.24 1.74
C ASN A 129 18.78 7.18 0.21
N GLY A 130 18.22 6.17 -0.41
CA GLY A 130 18.25 6.01 -1.85
C GLY A 130 16.86 5.82 -2.43
N THR A 131 16.80 5.09 -3.52
CA THR A 131 15.57 4.67 -4.18
C THR A 131 15.15 3.30 -3.65
N ALA A 132 14.01 3.24 -2.98
CA ALA A 132 13.38 2.02 -2.52
C ALA A 132 12.19 1.68 -3.42
N LEU A 133 12.16 0.47 -3.96
CA LEU A 133 11.03 -0.06 -4.71
C LEU A 133 10.37 -1.18 -3.89
N THR A 134 9.16 -0.94 -3.44
CA THR A 134 8.35 -1.96 -2.78
C THR A 134 7.49 -2.68 -3.80
N LEU A 135 7.44 -4.01 -3.70
CA LEU A 135 6.52 -4.87 -4.43
C LEU A 135 5.64 -5.62 -3.43
N THR A 136 4.33 -5.46 -3.51
CA THR A 136 3.38 -6.22 -2.70
C THR A 136 2.84 -7.38 -3.51
N LEU A 137 3.24 -8.59 -3.13
CA LEU A 137 2.88 -9.83 -3.83
C LEU A 137 1.65 -10.46 -3.16
N GLY A 138 0.52 -10.44 -3.86
CA GLY A 138 -0.77 -10.91 -3.36
C GLY A 138 -1.68 -11.38 -4.49
N THR A 139 -2.95 -10.94 -4.48
CA THR A 139 -3.89 -11.15 -5.59
C THR A 139 -3.33 -10.60 -6.89
N GLY A 140 -2.66 -9.45 -6.81
CA GLY A 140 -1.91 -8.82 -7.86
C GLY A 140 -0.47 -8.53 -7.43
N ILE A 141 0.20 -7.65 -8.19
CA ILE A 141 1.51 -7.07 -7.86
C ILE A 141 1.34 -5.56 -7.72
N GLY A 142 1.17 -5.08 -6.49
CA GLY A 142 1.21 -3.64 -6.22
C GLY A 142 2.66 -3.15 -6.10
N SER A 143 2.86 -1.87 -6.38
CA SER A 143 4.19 -1.26 -6.29
C SER A 143 4.16 0.10 -5.59
N ALA A 144 5.27 0.46 -4.94
CA ALA A 144 5.49 1.79 -4.40
C ALA A 144 6.94 2.22 -4.60
N LEU A 145 7.15 3.38 -5.16
CA LEU A 145 8.47 3.96 -5.37
C LEU A 145 8.69 5.10 -4.38
N VAL A 146 9.74 4.98 -3.58
CA VAL A 146 10.12 6.02 -2.61
C VAL A 146 11.58 6.40 -2.86
N ARG A 147 11.82 7.69 -3.10
CA ARG A 147 13.18 8.22 -3.27
C ARG A 147 13.48 9.23 -2.16
N GLU A 148 14.58 8.99 -1.44
CA GLU A 148 15.01 9.87 -0.34
C GLU A 148 13.90 10.18 0.67
N GLY A 149 13.07 9.16 0.97
CA GLY A 149 11.93 9.28 1.88
C GLY A 149 10.70 9.98 1.27
N VAL A 150 10.72 10.35 -0.01
CA VAL A 150 9.58 10.97 -0.71
C VAL A 150 8.90 9.92 -1.59
N LEU A 151 7.59 9.75 -1.43
CA LEU A 151 6.78 8.85 -2.25
C LEU A 151 6.59 9.44 -3.64
N VAL A 152 6.79 8.62 -4.68
CA VAL A 152 6.32 8.85 -6.06
C VAL A 152 4.99 8.09 -6.20
N PRO A 153 3.84 8.75 -6.14
CA PRO A 153 2.56 8.07 -6.02
C PRO A 153 2.11 7.37 -7.31
N ASN A 154 1.23 6.38 -7.14
CA ASN A 154 0.53 5.68 -8.21
C ASN A 154 1.45 5.00 -9.22
N THR A 155 2.51 4.35 -8.74
CA THR A 155 3.29 3.47 -9.59
C THR A 155 2.58 2.12 -9.73
N GLU A 156 2.40 1.67 -10.97
CA GLU A 156 1.67 0.45 -11.32
C GLU A 156 2.59 -0.55 -12.05
N PHE A 157 3.78 -0.81 -11.47
CA PHE A 157 4.79 -1.67 -12.09
C PHE A 157 4.37 -3.15 -12.21
N GLY A 158 3.33 -3.59 -11.52
CA GLY A 158 2.73 -4.89 -11.74
C GLY A 158 2.12 -5.04 -13.13
N HIS A 159 1.70 -3.93 -13.76
CA HIS A 159 1.10 -3.90 -15.08
C HIS A 159 2.10 -3.67 -16.23
N ILE A 160 3.40 -3.75 -15.96
CA ILE A 160 4.40 -3.65 -17.01
C ILE A 160 4.44 -4.96 -17.82
N TYR A 161 4.42 -4.80 -19.15
CA TYR A 161 4.73 -5.87 -20.08
C TYR A 161 6.23 -5.89 -20.36
N PHE A 162 6.82 -7.09 -20.36
CA PHE A 162 8.20 -7.33 -20.72
C PHE A 162 8.28 -8.27 -21.93
N PRO A 163 9.30 -8.14 -22.79
CA PRO A 163 9.49 -9.09 -23.91
C PRO A 163 9.67 -10.54 -23.46
N GLU A 164 10.16 -10.75 -22.24
CA GLU A 164 10.40 -12.05 -21.64
C GLU A 164 9.12 -12.73 -21.12
N LEU A 165 7.99 -12.02 -21.06
CA LEU A 165 6.73 -12.64 -20.67
C LEU A 165 6.28 -13.63 -21.74
N PRO A 166 5.93 -14.86 -21.36
CA PRO A 166 5.43 -15.85 -22.31
C PRO A 166 4.14 -15.37 -22.98
N GLU A 167 3.89 -15.89 -24.19
CA GLU A 167 2.63 -15.65 -24.90
C GLU A 167 1.41 -16.00 -24.02
N GLY A 168 0.41 -15.12 -24.00
CA GLY A 168 -0.81 -15.29 -23.20
C GLY A 168 -0.81 -14.54 -21.87
N TYR A 169 0.31 -14.00 -21.44
CA TYR A 169 0.35 -13.13 -20.24
C TYR A 169 0.34 -11.66 -20.64
N ALA A 170 -0.61 -10.90 -20.07
CA ALA A 170 -0.80 -9.49 -20.40
C ALA A 170 0.25 -8.58 -19.76
N ASP A 171 0.72 -8.94 -18.56
CA ASP A 171 1.63 -8.15 -17.75
C ASP A 171 2.32 -9.00 -16.66
N ALA A 172 3.24 -8.38 -15.91
CA ALA A 172 3.96 -9.02 -14.82
C ALA A 172 3.02 -9.58 -13.74
N GLU A 173 1.95 -8.87 -13.41
CA GLU A 173 0.97 -9.31 -12.43
C GLU A 173 0.30 -10.61 -12.85
N LYS A 174 -0.22 -10.67 -14.09
CA LYS A 174 -0.89 -11.87 -14.60
C LYS A 174 0.05 -13.09 -14.63
N TRP A 175 1.34 -12.87 -14.78
CA TRP A 175 2.34 -13.94 -14.88
C TRP A 175 2.95 -14.34 -13.53
N ALA A 176 3.22 -13.38 -12.63
CA ALA A 176 4.04 -13.62 -11.44
C ALA A 176 3.37 -13.21 -10.10
N ALA A 177 2.08 -12.86 -10.08
CA ALA A 177 1.38 -12.62 -8.81
C ALA A 177 1.33 -13.90 -7.96
N ALA A 178 1.21 -13.76 -6.64
CA ALA A 178 1.06 -14.91 -5.75
C ALA A 178 -0.23 -15.70 -6.04
N SER A 179 -1.30 -15.03 -6.46
CA SER A 179 -2.54 -15.68 -6.90
C SER A 179 -2.34 -16.55 -8.16
N THR A 180 -1.46 -16.13 -9.06
CA THR A 180 -1.10 -16.92 -10.27
C THR A 180 -0.29 -18.15 -9.87
N ARG A 181 0.68 -18.01 -8.94
CA ARG A 181 1.39 -19.14 -8.36
C ARG A 181 0.41 -20.19 -7.82
N ASP A 182 -0.54 -19.76 -6.99
CA ASP A 182 -1.51 -20.66 -6.35
C ASP A 182 -2.43 -21.32 -7.39
N LYS A 183 -2.91 -20.55 -8.39
CA LYS A 183 -3.77 -21.06 -9.47
C LYS A 183 -3.08 -22.10 -10.34
N GLU A 184 -1.79 -21.91 -10.60
CA GLU A 184 -1.00 -22.79 -11.46
C GLU A 184 -0.25 -23.87 -10.67
N ASN A 185 -0.41 -23.89 -9.33
CA ASN A 185 0.24 -24.83 -8.41
C ASN A 185 1.77 -24.83 -8.52
N LEU A 186 2.38 -23.64 -8.73
CA LEU A 186 3.83 -23.52 -8.80
C LEU A 186 4.42 -23.66 -7.38
N ASP A 187 5.51 -24.38 -7.26
CA ASP A 187 6.31 -24.34 -6.05
C ASP A 187 7.10 -23.00 -5.92
N PHE A 188 7.76 -22.77 -4.77
CA PHE A 188 8.49 -21.52 -4.58
C PHE A 188 9.69 -21.35 -5.50
N PRO A 189 10.49 -22.38 -5.79
CA PRO A 189 11.55 -22.30 -6.81
C PRO A 189 11.04 -21.90 -8.20
N GLU A 190 10.01 -22.57 -8.71
CA GLU A 190 9.42 -22.27 -10.02
C GLU A 190 8.86 -20.84 -10.07
N TRP A 191 8.21 -20.40 -8.99
CA TRP A 191 7.70 -19.05 -8.90
C TRP A 191 8.82 -18.00 -8.76
N ALA A 192 9.91 -18.33 -8.08
CA ALA A 192 11.08 -17.45 -7.98
C ALA A 192 11.73 -17.19 -9.33
N GLU A 193 11.71 -18.15 -10.27
CA GLU A 193 12.17 -17.94 -11.64
C GLU A 193 11.33 -16.88 -12.35
N ARG A 194 10.00 -16.90 -12.18
CA ARG A 194 9.13 -15.86 -12.72
C ARG A 194 9.41 -14.49 -12.09
N LEU A 195 9.53 -14.46 -10.78
CA LEU A 195 9.89 -13.22 -10.06
C LEU A 195 11.26 -12.69 -10.47
N GLN A 196 12.23 -13.57 -10.76
CA GLN A 196 13.57 -13.17 -11.22
C GLN A 196 13.49 -12.28 -12.46
N VAL A 197 12.63 -12.62 -13.43
CA VAL A 197 12.44 -11.80 -14.63
C VAL A 197 11.88 -10.43 -14.27
N VAL A 198 10.83 -10.38 -13.43
CA VAL A 198 10.22 -9.12 -12.98
C VAL A 198 11.24 -8.23 -12.26
N PHE A 199 11.98 -8.80 -11.30
CA PHE A 199 12.98 -8.06 -10.55
C PHE A 199 14.13 -7.57 -11.43
N SER A 200 14.61 -8.40 -12.36
CA SER A 200 15.68 -8.02 -13.28
C SER A 200 15.26 -6.85 -14.19
N GLN A 201 14.05 -6.87 -14.72
CA GLN A 201 13.56 -5.80 -15.58
C GLN A 201 13.32 -4.50 -14.81
N LEU A 202 12.74 -4.59 -13.60
CA LEU A 202 12.57 -3.42 -12.75
C LEU A 202 13.92 -2.84 -12.29
N GLU A 203 14.89 -3.68 -12.01
CA GLU A 203 16.25 -3.24 -11.68
C GLU A 203 16.91 -2.54 -12.87
N LEU A 204 16.72 -3.05 -14.08
CA LEU A 204 17.23 -2.43 -15.30
C LEU A 204 16.63 -1.03 -15.55
N TYR A 205 15.33 -0.87 -15.30
CA TYR A 205 14.63 0.39 -15.59
C TYR A 205 14.81 1.45 -14.52
N LEU A 206 14.86 1.05 -13.24
CA LEU A 206 14.77 1.96 -12.11
C LEU A 206 16.06 2.06 -11.31
N ALA A 207 16.98 1.07 -11.45
CA ALA A 207 18.20 0.97 -10.67
C ALA A 207 18.00 1.29 -9.17
N PRO A 208 17.07 0.62 -8.47
CA PRO A 208 16.82 0.90 -7.06
C PRO A 208 18.03 0.52 -6.21
N ASP A 209 18.15 1.12 -5.03
CA ASP A 209 19.13 0.75 -4.01
C ASP A 209 18.64 -0.45 -3.18
N VAL A 210 17.33 -0.57 -3.03
CA VAL A 210 16.69 -1.65 -2.29
C VAL A 210 15.31 -2.02 -2.85
N PHE A 211 15.04 -3.32 -2.93
CA PHE A 211 13.70 -3.86 -3.08
C PHE A 211 13.12 -4.21 -1.71
N ILE A 212 11.85 -3.93 -1.51
CA ILE A 212 11.08 -4.38 -0.33
C ILE A 212 9.96 -5.29 -0.82
N VAL A 213 9.87 -6.49 -0.27
CA VAL A 213 8.85 -7.47 -0.69
C VAL A 213 7.83 -7.65 0.41
N GLY A 214 6.60 -7.20 0.11
CA GLY A 214 5.43 -7.27 0.98
C GLY A 214 4.33 -8.19 0.42
N GLY A 215 3.13 -8.02 0.95
CA GLY A 215 1.97 -8.84 0.61
C GLY A 215 1.85 -10.09 1.47
N GLY A 216 0.76 -10.84 1.29
CA GLY A 216 0.44 -11.99 2.15
C GLY A 216 1.46 -13.12 2.09
N VAL A 217 2.11 -13.31 0.94
CA VAL A 217 3.12 -14.35 0.72
C VAL A 217 4.47 -14.03 1.37
N SER A 218 4.73 -12.77 1.75
CA SER A 218 6.00 -12.36 2.36
C SER A 218 6.32 -13.08 3.69
N LYS A 219 5.34 -13.69 4.34
CA LYS A 219 5.56 -14.59 5.48
C LYS A 219 6.41 -15.83 5.15
N HIS A 220 6.47 -16.20 3.87
CA HIS A 220 7.28 -17.29 3.32
C HIS A 220 8.54 -16.79 2.61
N HIS A 221 8.98 -15.58 2.88
CA HIS A 221 10.09 -14.93 2.17
C HIS A 221 11.37 -15.77 2.14
N GLU A 222 11.64 -16.57 3.15
CA GLU A 222 12.83 -17.45 3.23
C GLU A 222 12.82 -18.53 2.16
N GLU A 223 11.65 -18.91 1.62
CA GLU A 223 11.50 -19.98 0.64
C GLU A 223 11.76 -19.51 -0.80
N PHE A 224 11.64 -18.21 -1.09
CA PHE A 224 11.79 -17.69 -2.45
C PHE A 224 12.73 -16.51 -2.61
N LEU A 225 12.82 -15.55 -1.66
CA LEU A 225 13.69 -14.39 -1.83
C LEU A 225 15.17 -14.74 -1.98
N PRO A 226 15.75 -15.75 -1.30
CA PRO A 226 17.14 -16.13 -1.50
C PRO A 226 17.46 -16.67 -2.91
N LEU A 227 16.43 -17.07 -3.67
CA LEU A 227 16.56 -17.58 -5.03
C LEU A 227 16.61 -16.46 -6.08
N ILE A 228 16.18 -15.25 -5.73
CA ILE A 228 16.15 -14.09 -6.62
C ILE A 228 17.48 -13.34 -6.49
N LYS A 229 18.14 -13.10 -7.63
CA LYS A 229 19.45 -12.45 -7.69
C LYS A 229 19.31 -11.06 -8.31
N THR A 230 19.64 -10.04 -7.53
CA THR A 230 19.67 -8.63 -7.94
C THR A 230 20.93 -7.97 -7.43
N ARG A 231 21.33 -6.86 -8.06
CA ARG A 231 22.38 -5.99 -7.54
C ARG A 231 21.88 -5.27 -6.28
N ALA A 232 20.62 -4.76 -6.33
CA ALA A 232 19.96 -4.15 -5.19
C ALA A 232 19.69 -5.18 -4.10
N ARG A 233 19.74 -4.77 -2.84
CA ARG A 233 19.35 -5.65 -1.73
C ARG A 233 17.85 -5.92 -1.77
N ILE A 234 17.45 -7.12 -1.43
CA ILE A 234 16.03 -7.47 -1.25
C ILE A 234 15.75 -7.64 0.24
N LEU A 235 14.77 -6.92 0.75
CA LEU A 235 14.34 -6.97 2.15
C LEU A 235 12.88 -7.45 2.23
N PRO A 236 12.54 -8.36 3.14
CA PRO A 236 11.13 -8.64 3.43
C PRO A 236 10.50 -7.47 4.19
N ALA A 237 9.24 -7.17 3.89
CA ALA A 237 8.45 -6.20 4.65
C ALA A 237 8.21 -6.72 6.09
N VAL A 238 8.25 -5.82 7.07
CA VAL A 238 8.11 -6.16 8.51
C VAL A 238 6.87 -5.57 9.17
N LEU A 239 6.18 -4.64 8.52
CA LEU A 239 4.97 -4.03 9.08
C LEU A 239 3.71 -4.87 8.80
N PHE A 240 3.76 -5.78 7.83
CA PHE A 240 2.65 -6.69 7.49
C PHE A 240 1.30 -5.95 7.36
N ASN A 241 0.25 -6.50 7.97
CA ASN A 241 -1.11 -5.95 7.98
C ASN A 241 -1.26 -4.57 8.68
N LYS A 242 -0.17 -3.95 9.12
CA LYS A 242 -0.16 -2.60 9.69
C LYS A 242 0.29 -1.55 8.67
N ALA A 243 0.95 -1.98 7.60
CA ALA A 243 1.65 -1.09 6.68
C ALA A 243 0.71 -0.04 6.06
N GLY A 244 -0.45 -0.44 5.54
CA GLY A 244 -1.44 0.50 4.98
C GLY A 244 -1.87 1.57 5.98
N ILE A 245 -2.28 1.17 7.19
CA ILE A 245 -2.69 2.10 8.26
C ILE A 245 -1.55 3.05 8.65
N VAL A 246 -0.32 2.53 8.79
CA VAL A 246 0.86 3.33 9.17
C VAL A 246 1.22 4.32 8.06
N GLY A 247 1.19 3.89 6.80
CA GLY A 247 1.49 4.74 5.65
C GLY A 247 0.45 5.83 5.44
N ALA A 248 -0.83 5.50 5.55
CA ALA A 248 -1.92 6.47 5.49
C ALA A 248 -1.78 7.56 6.57
N ALA A 249 -1.56 7.15 7.82
CA ALA A 249 -1.33 8.08 8.92
C ALA A 249 -0.11 8.98 8.69
N LEU A 250 0.98 8.42 8.15
CA LEU A 250 2.19 9.16 7.84
C LEU A 250 1.96 10.22 6.75
N ALA A 251 1.27 9.87 5.67
CA ALA A 251 0.94 10.77 4.57
C ALA A 251 0.13 11.97 5.08
N ALA A 252 -0.94 11.71 5.83
CA ALA A 252 -1.74 12.77 6.43
C ALA A 252 -0.95 13.67 7.38
N TYR A 253 -0.08 13.07 8.20
CA TYR A 253 0.76 13.85 9.11
C TYR A 253 1.78 14.73 8.39
N GLN A 254 2.33 14.27 7.27
CA GLN A 254 3.25 15.07 6.45
C GLN A 254 2.52 16.19 5.72
N GLN A 255 1.32 15.94 5.20
CA GLN A 255 0.50 16.96 4.54
C GLN A 255 0.07 18.06 5.51
N ALA A 256 -0.32 17.73 6.73
CA ALA A 256 -0.72 18.69 7.75
C ALA A 256 0.41 19.60 8.25
N LYS A 257 1.66 19.38 7.81
CA LYS A 257 2.83 20.22 8.15
C LYS A 257 3.24 21.21 7.06
N LYS A 258 2.69 21.01 5.85
CA LYS A 258 2.91 21.93 4.72
C LYS A 258 2.01 23.14 4.84
#